data_51f66e6a9d00359a55c3339dc71c193b
#
_entry.id   51f66e6a9d00359a55c3339dc71c193b
#
_cell.length_a   1.000
_cell.length_b   1.000
_cell.length_c   1.000
_cell.angle_alpha   90.00
_cell.angle_beta   90.00
_cell.angle_gamma   90.00
#
_symmetry.space_group_name_H-M   'P 1'
#
loop_
_entity.id
_entity.type
_entity.pdbx_description
1 polymer ?
#
loop_
_entity_poly.entity_id
_entity_poly.type
_entity_poly.pdbx_seq_one_letter_code
_entity_poly.pdbx_strand_id
1 'polypeptide(L)'
;MCICPKDSITFQEDEKGFAYPVIGDSCVNCGACLKVCPRNTGMALNTNTPEVFAAFSKDKQIRKNSSSGGLFSEVAKYILDQGGVVFAARLNGNQKEVIFDCCKTIEELNLFQGSKYVQSNPGLIYRQIKKVLSDGIKVLFVGVPCQVDGLKKYLHKDYSNLVTIDIICHGAPSPKLWREYLEKLEASQQAKASSVSFRYKKPNWTRFSLKVDFDNNTTIRNSKFDDPYLIAFLKEISMRENCHSCEYTTTSRTGDITLADFWGYHSYDFKMRNTEKGISLVLVNTEKGKQIFNDIHDSILSTRRTMKEAISGNRSLQMPWKKNDVSDAFWNEYLHGEGMSSALKKYCAPYRFPKKMYMTWFALNHMYLIPKPLLSVRKKLRVCGGGVNNPLCLFPVSVTDQYSLRKAVSTC
;
A
#
# COMPACT_ATOMS: atom_id res chain seq x y z
N MET A 1 9.04 17.54 -14.31
CA MET A 1 9.51 16.78 -15.50
C MET A 1 8.50 16.86 -16.64
N CYS A 2 7.34 16.21 -16.59
CA CYS A 2 6.40 16.16 -17.73
C CYS A 2 5.93 17.52 -18.26
N ILE A 3 5.82 18.55 -17.42
CA ILE A 3 5.31 19.88 -17.79
C ILE A 3 6.40 20.81 -18.36
N CYS A 4 7.67 20.50 -18.16
CA CYS A 4 8.76 21.39 -18.56
C CYS A 4 8.87 21.45 -20.11
N PRO A 5 8.73 22.66 -20.74
CA PRO A 5 8.81 22.79 -22.21
C PRO A 5 10.24 22.65 -22.75
N LYS A 6 11.25 22.71 -21.86
CA LYS A 6 12.67 22.58 -22.19
C LYS A 6 13.29 21.28 -21.67
N ASP A 7 12.47 20.36 -21.13
CA ASP A 7 12.90 19.11 -20.49
C ASP A 7 14.04 19.28 -19.46
N SER A 8 14.14 20.49 -18.86
CA SER A 8 15.19 20.89 -17.92
C SER A 8 15.05 20.29 -16.52
N ILE A 9 14.05 19.43 -16.27
CA ILE A 9 13.84 18.82 -14.96
C ILE A 9 14.16 17.34 -15.07
N THR A 10 15.18 16.92 -14.33
CA THR A 10 15.55 15.52 -14.13
C THR A 10 15.27 15.08 -12.70
N PHE A 11 15.37 13.78 -12.42
CA PHE A 11 15.33 13.26 -11.07
C PHE A 11 16.69 12.70 -10.69
N GLN A 12 17.18 13.08 -9.52
CA GLN A 12 18.40 12.52 -8.93
C GLN A 12 18.05 11.85 -7.60
N GLU A 13 18.71 10.74 -7.32
CA GLU A 13 18.57 10.05 -6.04
C GLU A 13 19.46 10.74 -5.00
N ASP A 14 18.90 10.91 -3.78
CA ASP A 14 19.70 11.26 -2.62
C ASP A 14 20.49 10.03 -2.11
N GLU A 15 21.26 10.21 -1.06
CA GLU A 15 22.09 9.15 -0.47
C GLU A 15 21.26 7.94 -0.01
N LYS A 16 19.97 8.14 0.35
CA LYS A 16 19.01 7.11 0.76
C LYS A 16 18.28 6.48 -0.44
N GLY A 17 18.55 6.95 -1.67
CA GLY A 17 17.97 6.47 -2.92
C GLY A 17 16.57 7.01 -3.24
N PHE A 18 16.15 8.09 -2.61
CA PHE A 18 14.90 8.76 -2.96
C PHE A 18 15.10 9.75 -4.09
N ALA A 19 14.28 9.65 -5.12
CA ALA A 19 14.35 10.55 -6.27
C ALA A 19 13.75 11.93 -5.96
N TYR A 20 14.52 12.99 -6.22
CA TYR A 20 14.13 14.39 -6.12
C TYR A 20 14.33 15.12 -7.43
N PRO A 21 13.45 16.10 -7.79
CA PRO A 21 13.60 16.87 -9.00
C PRO A 21 14.79 17.83 -8.89
N VAL A 22 15.61 17.87 -9.94
CA VAL A 22 16.70 18.80 -10.11
C VAL A 22 16.46 19.60 -11.38
N ILE A 23 16.66 20.92 -11.29
CA ILE A 23 16.48 21.85 -12.41
C ILE A 23 17.85 22.07 -13.07
N GLY A 24 17.95 21.75 -14.36
CA GLY A 24 19.16 21.94 -15.14
C GLY A 24 19.30 23.33 -15.79
N ASP A 25 20.44 23.60 -16.40
CA ASP A 25 20.82 24.91 -16.94
C ASP A 25 19.93 25.40 -18.10
N SER A 26 19.24 24.48 -18.81
CA SER A 26 18.30 24.83 -19.87
C SER A 26 16.98 25.45 -19.36
N CYS A 27 16.86 25.70 -18.06
CA CYS A 27 15.66 26.27 -17.45
C CYS A 27 15.48 27.75 -17.87
N VAL A 28 14.32 28.04 -18.46
CA VAL A 28 13.93 29.41 -18.87
C VAL A 28 13.09 30.15 -17.84
N ASN A 29 13.02 29.69 -16.61
CA ASN A 29 12.28 30.28 -15.48
C ASN A 29 10.80 30.58 -15.77
N CYS A 30 10.12 29.79 -16.60
CA CYS A 30 8.72 30.03 -17.00
C CYS A 30 7.71 29.72 -15.89
N GLY A 31 8.11 29.12 -14.77
CA GLY A 31 7.26 28.79 -13.62
C GLY A 31 6.22 27.68 -13.85
N ALA A 32 6.16 27.06 -15.02
CA ALA A 32 5.15 26.02 -15.33
C ALA A 32 5.17 24.85 -14.33
N CYS A 33 6.35 24.41 -13.87
CA CYS A 33 6.51 23.34 -12.89
C CYS A 33 5.96 23.71 -11.51
N LEU A 34 6.04 24.98 -11.11
CA LEU A 34 5.50 25.48 -9.85
C LEU A 34 3.96 25.49 -9.86
N LYS A 35 3.34 25.81 -11.01
CA LYS A 35 1.88 25.88 -11.18
C LYS A 35 1.18 24.52 -11.12
N VAL A 36 1.90 23.42 -11.34
CA VAL A 36 1.35 22.04 -11.30
C VAL A 36 1.86 21.23 -10.10
N CYS A 37 2.73 21.83 -9.28
CA CYS A 37 3.28 21.11 -8.13
C CYS A 37 2.26 21.09 -6.98
N PRO A 38 1.81 19.92 -6.53
CA PRO A 38 0.85 19.82 -5.42
C PRO A 38 1.30 20.55 -4.14
N ARG A 39 2.58 20.56 -3.85
CA ARG A 39 3.16 21.28 -2.69
C ARG A 39 2.96 22.79 -2.74
N ASN A 40 2.87 23.36 -3.94
CA ASN A 40 2.74 24.83 -4.12
C ASN A 40 1.28 25.25 -4.34
N THR A 41 0.44 24.35 -4.86
CA THR A 41 -0.92 24.71 -5.31
C THR A 41 -2.03 24.12 -4.44
N GLY A 42 -1.67 23.48 -3.32
CA GLY A 42 -2.60 22.72 -2.48
C GLY A 42 -3.08 21.43 -3.16
N MET A 43 -3.86 20.64 -2.49
CA MET A 43 -4.35 19.34 -2.98
C MET A 43 -5.67 19.47 -3.75
N ALA A 44 -5.82 18.74 -4.85
CA ALA A 44 -7.10 18.60 -5.56
C ALA A 44 -7.90 17.43 -4.95
N LEU A 45 -8.61 17.71 -3.86
CA LEU A 45 -9.45 16.73 -3.15
C LEU A 45 -10.90 16.81 -3.63
N ASN A 46 -11.56 15.65 -3.69
CA ASN A 46 -13.00 15.60 -3.89
C ASN A 46 -13.74 16.17 -2.66
N THR A 47 -14.77 16.93 -2.89
CA THR A 47 -15.58 17.58 -1.84
C THR A 47 -16.72 16.70 -1.33
N ASN A 48 -17.09 15.67 -2.08
CA ASN A 48 -18.18 14.75 -1.73
C ASN A 48 -17.77 13.84 -0.57
N THR A 49 -18.75 13.49 0.28
CA THR A 49 -18.58 12.43 1.26
C THR A 49 -18.55 11.07 0.55
N PRO A 50 -17.47 10.29 0.68
CA PRO A 50 -17.38 9.00 0.00
C PRO A 50 -18.43 7.98 0.47
N GLU A 51 -18.98 7.19 -0.45
CA GLU A 51 -19.68 5.97 -0.08
C GLU A 51 -18.67 4.87 0.23
N VAL A 52 -18.91 4.11 1.30
CA VAL A 52 -17.94 3.15 1.85
C VAL A 52 -18.47 1.74 1.65
N PHE A 53 -17.61 0.86 1.09
CA PHE A 53 -17.93 -0.55 0.90
C PHE A 53 -16.78 -1.44 1.34
N ALA A 54 -17.14 -2.64 1.82
CA ALA A 54 -16.28 -3.80 1.86
C ALA A 54 -16.57 -4.63 0.60
N ALA A 55 -15.54 -5.01 -0.16
CA ALA A 55 -15.76 -5.75 -1.38
C ALA A 55 -14.63 -6.74 -1.72
N PHE A 56 -14.96 -7.77 -2.49
CA PHE A 56 -13.97 -8.66 -3.09
C PHE A 56 -14.49 -9.25 -4.43
N SER A 57 -13.56 -9.62 -5.29
CA SER A 57 -13.84 -10.30 -6.55
C SER A 57 -14.45 -11.68 -6.32
N LYS A 58 -15.48 -12.03 -7.08
CA LYS A 58 -16.04 -13.38 -7.14
C LYS A 58 -15.07 -14.36 -7.82
N ASP A 59 -14.18 -13.87 -8.69
CA ASP A 59 -13.12 -14.65 -9.29
C ASP A 59 -12.06 -15.02 -8.24
N LYS A 60 -11.91 -16.33 -8.02
CA LYS A 60 -10.99 -16.88 -7.02
C LYS A 60 -9.53 -16.63 -7.37
N GLN A 61 -9.17 -16.60 -8.65
CA GLN A 61 -7.80 -16.39 -9.10
C GLN A 61 -7.40 -14.92 -8.99
N ILE A 62 -8.27 -13.99 -9.43
CA ILE A 62 -8.08 -12.56 -9.22
C ILE A 62 -7.89 -12.27 -7.74
N ARG A 63 -8.79 -12.76 -6.88
CA ARG A 63 -8.68 -12.56 -5.44
C ARG A 63 -7.41 -13.16 -4.85
N LYS A 64 -6.95 -14.33 -5.32
CA LYS A 64 -5.72 -14.99 -4.88
C LYS A 64 -4.48 -14.17 -5.24
N ASN A 65 -4.39 -13.66 -6.45
CA ASN A 65 -3.22 -12.92 -6.95
C ASN A 65 -3.16 -11.48 -6.45
N SER A 66 -4.26 -10.93 -5.96
CA SER A 66 -4.32 -9.55 -5.46
C SER A 66 -3.82 -9.45 -4.02
N SER A 67 -3.38 -8.27 -3.60
CA SER A 67 -2.98 -7.99 -2.20
C SER A 67 -4.17 -8.07 -1.24
N SER A 68 -5.36 -7.67 -1.68
CA SER A 68 -6.60 -7.62 -0.88
C SER A 68 -7.73 -8.38 -1.58
N GLY A 69 -8.89 -7.76 -1.76
CA GLY A 69 -10.08 -8.36 -2.35
C GLY A 69 -10.09 -8.45 -3.88
N GLY A 70 -9.17 -7.78 -4.59
CA GLY A 70 -9.07 -7.89 -6.06
C GLY A 70 -9.74 -6.77 -6.86
N LEU A 71 -10.22 -5.72 -6.22
CA LEU A 71 -11.02 -4.65 -6.87
C LEU A 71 -10.25 -3.90 -7.96
N PHE A 72 -8.92 -3.72 -7.82
CA PHE A 72 -8.10 -3.15 -8.90
C PHE A 72 -8.28 -3.94 -10.20
N SER A 73 -8.16 -5.27 -10.12
CA SER A 73 -8.23 -6.12 -11.31
C SER A 73 -9.62 -6.12 -11.95
N GLU A 74 -10.69 -6.05 -11.16
CA GLU A 74 -12.05 -5.98 -11.70
C GLU A 74 -12.31 -4.67 -12.45
N VAL A 75 -11.89 -3.53 -11.87
CA VAL A 75 -11.99 -2.24 -12.56
C VAL A 75 -11.10 -2.19 -13.79
N ALA A 76 -9.86 -2.68 -13.68
CA ALA A 76 -8.92 -2.72 -14.81
C ALA A 76 -9.46 -3.57 -15.97
N LYS A 77 -9.97 -4.77 -15.67
CA LYS A 77 -10.61 -5.64 -16.66
C LYS A 77 -11.79 -4.94 -17.36
N TYR A 78 -12.69 -4.30 -16.61
CA TYR A 78 -13.80 -3.55 -17.16
C TYR A 78 -13.36 -2.44 -18.14
N ILE A 79 -12.25 -1.73 -17.82
CA ILE A 79 -11.71 -0.69 -18.71
C ILE A 79 -11.09 -1.31 -19.97
N LEU A 80 -10.33 -2.41 -19.82
CA LEU A 80 -9.70 -3.12 -20.95
C LEU A 80 -10.74 -3.75 -21.89
N ASP A 81 -11.80 -4.35 -21.35
CA ASP A 81 -12.91 -4.93 -22.13
C ASP A 81 -13.64 -3.88 -23.01
N GLN A 82 -13.52 -2.59 -22.67
CA GLN A 82 -14.04 -1.46 -23.46
C GLN A 82 -12.99 -0.86 -24.41
N GLY A 83 -11.86 -1.54 -24.66
CA GLY A 83 -10.77 -1.04 -25.49
C GLY A 83 -9.97 0.10 -24.84
N GLY A 84 -10.10 0.30 -23.53
CA GLY A 84 -9.35 1.29 -22.79
C GLY A 84 -7.93 0.82 -22.45
N VAL A 85 -7.18 1.69 -21.76
CA VAL A 85 -5.80 1.46 -21.35
C VAL A 85 -5.66 1.70 -19.84
N VAL A 86 -4.93 0.83 -19.15
CA VAL A 86 -4.65 0.95 -17.72
C VAL A 86 -3.21 1.41 -17.51
N PHE A 87 -3.00 2.47 -16.74
CA PHE A 87 -1.69 2.94 -16.31
C PHE A 87 -1.55 2.71 -14.81
N ALA A 88 -0.58 1.90 -14.42
CA ALA A 88 -0.34 1.56 -13.02
C ALA A 88 1.13 1.22 -12.76
N ALA A 89 1.49 1.03 -11.50
CA ALA A 89 2.83 0.66 -11.11
C ALA A 89 3.07 -0.85 -11.25
N ARG A 90 4.23 -1.23 -11.81
CA ARG A 90 4.73 -2.61 -11.85
C ARG A 90 6.22 -2.67 -11.52
N LEU A 91 6.72 -3.84 -11.19
CA LEU A 91 8.16 -4.07 -11.14
C LEU A 91 8.73 -4.11 -12.57
N ASN A 92 9.93 -3.57 -12.75
CA ASN A 92 10.67 -3.69 -14.01
C ASN A 92 11.16 -5.14 -14.24
N GLY A 93 11.77 -5.41 -15.41
CA GLY A 93 12.15 -6.76 -15.79
C GLY A 93 13.14 -7.44 -14.83
N ASN A 94 14.01 -6.67 -14.16
CA ASN A 94 14.98 -7.19 -13.19
C ASN A 94 14.47 -7.15 -11.73
N GLN A 95 13.20 -6.80 -11.50
CA GLN A 95 12.53 -6.71 -10.20
C GLN A 95 13.12 -5.68 -9.20
N LYS A 96 14.04 -4.83 -9.64
CA LYS A 96 14.79 -3.89 -8.78
C LYS A 96 14.13 -2.53 -8.62
N GLU A 97 13.24 -2.18 -9.54
CA GLU A 97 12.57 -0.88 -9.56
C GLU A 97 11.06 -1.03 -9.77
N VAL A 98 10.32 -0.11 -9.18
CA VAL A 98 8.89 0.06 -9.45
C VAL A 98 8.71 1.22 -10.41
N ILE A 99 8.21 0.92 -11.59
CA ILE A 99 7.96 1.88 -12.66
C ILE A 99 6.46 1.97 -12.94
N PHE A 100 6.03 3.08 -13.54
CA PHE A 100 4.71 3.16 -14.16
C PHE A 100 4.80 2.69 -15.60
N ASP A 101 3.80 1.90 -16.00
CA ASP A 101 3.69 1.42 -17.36
C ASP A 101 2.22 1.30 -17.79
N CYS A 102 1.97 1.04 -19.07
CA CYS A 102 0.65 0.81 -19.61
C CYS A 102 0.35 -0.69 -19.76
N CYS A 103 -0.88 -1.07 -19.42
CA CYS A 103 -1.46 -2.39 -19.64
C CYS A 103 -2.59 -2.24 -20.66
N LYS A 104 -2.55 -3.00 -21.74
CA LYS A 104 -3.51 -2.95 -22.84
C LYS A 104 -4.34 -4.22 -23.00
N THR A 105 -3.91 -5.32 -22.36
CA THR A 105 -4.59 -6.60 -22.44
C THR A 105 -4.79 -7.21 -21.04
N ILE A 106 -5.71 -8.16 -20.94
CA ILE A 106 -6.01 -8.85 -19.68
C ILE A 106 -4.82 -9.74 -19.26
N GLU A 107 -4.09 -10.28 -20.20
CA GLU A 107 -2.92 -11.13 -19.97
C GLU A 107 -1.78 -10.37 -19.28
N GLU A 108 -1.59 -9.09 -19.66
CA GLU A 108 -0.59 -8.21 -19.05
C GLU A 108 -0.96 -7.78 -17.62
N LEU A 109 -2.25 -7.85 -17.26
CA LEU A 109 -2.75 -7.30 -15.99
C LEU A 109 -2.10 -7.92 -14.76
N ASN A 110 -1.62 -9.18 -14.85
CA ASN A 110 -0.94 -9.86 -13.75
C ASN A 110 0.35 -9.14 -13.31
N LEU A 111 1.04 -8.43 -14.21
CA LEU A 111 2.25 -7.65 -13.90
C LEU A 111 1.97 -6.45 -12.98
N PHE A 112 0.73 -5.96 -13.04
CA PHE A 112 0.27 -4.79 -12.29
C PHE A 112 -0.41 -5.16 -10.96
N GLN A 113 -0.80 -6.42 -10.79
CA GLN A 113 -1.42 -6.91 -9.55
C GLN A 113 -0.45 -6.87 -8.36
N GLY A 114 -1.00 -6.76 -7.17
CA GLY A 114 -0.25 -6.78 -5.93
C GLY A 114 0.40 -5.44 -5.56
N SER A 115 0.59 -5.21 -4.28
CA SER A 115 1.28 -4.03 -3.76
C SER A 115 2.78 -4.13 -3.99
N LYS A 116 3.41 -3.01 -4.35
CA LYS A 116 4.86 -2.85 -4.48
C LYS A 116 5.31 -1.88 -3.40
N TYR A 117 6.01 -2.39 -2.40
CA TYR A 117 6.48 -1.57 -1.27
C TYR A 117 7.85 -0.96 -1.57
N VAL A 118 7.91 -0.15 -2.61
CA VAL A 118 9.07 0.63 -3.06
C VAL A 118 8.54 1.93 -3.65
N GLN A 119 9.24 3.05 -3.48
CA GLN A 119 8.89 4.29 -4.19
C GLN A 119 8.88 4.04 -5.69
N SER A 120 7.77 4.30 -6.36
CA SER A 120 7.66 4.15 -7.81
C SER A 120 8.18 5.38 -8.54
N ASN A 121 8.81 5.14 -9.69
CA ASN A 121 9.25 6.19 -10.61
C ASN A 121 8.17 6.40 -11.69
N PRO A 122 7.48 7.54 -11.72
CA PRO A 122 6.46 7.81 -12.74
C PRO A 122 7.04 8.14 -14.12
N GLY A 123 8.32 8.45 -14.23
CA GLY A 123 8.94 8.80 -15.51
C GLY A 123 8.16 9.90 -16.26
N LEU A 124 7.91 9.66 -17.54
CA LEU A 124 7.10 10.53 -18.41
C LEU A 124 5.66 10.04 -18.61
N ILE A 125 5.15 9.18 -17.72
CA ILE A 125 3.86 8.50 -17.90
C ILE A 125 2.68 9.48 -18.08
N TYR A 126 2.72 10.65 -17.43
CA TYR A 126 1.65 11.64 -17.56
C TYR A 126 1.54 12.22 -18.99
N ARG A 127 2.67 12.33 -19.72
CA ARG A 127 2.64 12.71 -21.15
C ARG A 127 1.97 11.64 -22.00
N GLN A 128 2.25 10.36 -21.73
CA GLN A 128 1.62 9.25 -22.44
C GLN A 128 0.12 9.20 -22.15
N ILE A 129 -0.28 9.34 -20.89
CA ILE A 129 -1.69 9.40 -20.48
C ILE A 129 -2.41 10.53 -21.21
N LYS A 130 -1.83 11.75 -21.23
CA LYS A 130 -2.44 12.90 -21.92
C LYS A 130 -2.65 12.62 -23.40
N LYS A 131 -1.70 11.97 -24.08
CA LYS A 131 -1.83 11.59 -25.49
C LYS A 131 -2.99 10.62 -25.67
N VAL A 132 -3.05 9.53 -24.94
CA VAL A 132 -4.10 8.50 -25.03
C VAL A 132 -5.49 9.09 -24.73
N LEU A 133 -5.59 9.99 -23.75
CA LEU A 133 -6.84 10.72 -23.47
C LEU A 133 -7.27 11.63 -24.62
N SER A 134 -6.30 12.31 -25.27
CA SER A 134 -6.58 13.19 -26.41
C SER A 134 -7.01 12.41 -27.66
N ASP A 135 -6.60 11.15 -27.77
CA ASP A 135 -7.02 10.23 -28.84
C ASP A 135 -8.43 9.65 -28.55
N GLY A 136 -9.13 10.10 -27.48
CA GLY A 136 -10.47 9.68 -27.11
C GLY A 136 -10.54 8.32 -26.40
N ILE A 137 -9.41 7.67 -26.16
CA ILE A 137 -9.35 6.35 -25.54
C ILE A 137 -9.61 6.47 -24.04
N LYS A 138 -10.39 5.53 -23.48
CA LYS A 138 -10.65 5.45 -22.04
C LYS A 138 -9.40 5.05 -21.28
N VAL A 139 -9.10 5.77 -20.22
CA VAL A 139 -7.89 5.54 -19.39
C VAL A 139 -8.29 5.27 -17.95
N LEU A 140 -7.71 4.23 -17.37
CA LEU A 140 -7.64 4.04 -15.93
C LEU A 140 -6.23 4.39 -15.45
N PHE A 141 -6.11 5.34 -14.54
CA PHE A 141 -4.84 5.60 -13.83
C PHE A 141 -4.95 5.17 -12.37
N VAL A 142 -3.99 4.34 -11.92
CA VAL A 142 -3.94 3.84 -10.54
C VAL A 142 -2.61 4.21 -9.89
N GLY A 143 -2.65 4.98 -8.80
CA GLY A 143 -1.45 5.44 -8.10
C GLY A 143 -1.71 5.72 -6.62
N VAL A 144 -0.68 6.20 -5.93
CA VAL A 144 -0.86 6.78 -4.59
C VAL A 144 -1.48 8.18 -4.71
N PRO A 145 -2.14 8.73 -3.68
CA PRO A 145 -2.90 9.98 -3.79
C PRO A 145 -2.10 11.14 -4.37
N CYS A 146 -0.85 11.32 -3.94
CA CYS A 146 0.01 12.39 -4.46
C CYS A 146 0.35 12.24 -5.96
N GLN A 147 0.32 11.01 -6.49
CA GLN A 147 0.51 10.75 -7.93
C GLN A 147 -0.77 11.01 -8.72
N VAL A 148 -1.93 10.65 -8.18
CA VAL A 148 -3.23 10.97 -8.79
C VAL A 148 -3.43 12.48 -8.87
N ASP A 149 -3.14 13.19 -7.78
CA ASP A 149 -3.20 14.66 -7.74
C ASP A 149 -2.21 15.30 -8.74
N GLY A 150 -0.97 14.78 -8.77
CA GLY A 150 0.03 15.22 -9.74
C GLY A 150 -0.40 15.05 -11.20
N LEU A 151 -1.08 13.95 -11.54
CA LEU A 151 -1.67 13.74 -12.86
C LEU A 151 -2.76 14.77 -13.16
N LYS A 152 -3.74 14.92 -12.25
CA LYS A 152 -4.86 15.86 -12.44
C LYS A 152 -4.37 17.28 -12.67
N LYS A 153 -3.37 17.73 -11.89
CA LYS A 153 -2.76 19.05 -12.06
C LYS A 153 -1.96 19.20 -13.36
N TYR A 154 -1.26 18.14 -13.77
CA TYR A 154 -0.58 18.12 -15.06
C TYR A 154 -1.54 18.25 -16.24
N LEU A 155 -2.72 17.64 -16.16
CA LEU A 155 -3.72 17.67 -17.23
C LEU A 155 -4.42 19.02 -17.35
N HIS A 156 -4.50 19.82 -16.30
CA HIS A 156 -5.16 21.16 -16.23
C HIS A 156 -6.66 21.17 -16.52
N LYS A 157 -7.28 20.07 -16.86
CA LYS A 157 -8.71 19.93 -17.11
C LYS A 157 -9.20 18.53 -16.76
N ASP A 158 -10.47 18.41 -16.53
CA ASP A 158 -11.15 17.12 -16.39
C ASP A 158 -11.34 16.46 -17.75
N TYR A 159 -11.13 15.16 -17.80
CA TYR A 159 -11.39 14.31 -18.95
C TYR A 159 -12.51 13.32 -18.61
N SER A 160 -13.57 13.27 -19.41
CA SER A 160 -14.67 12.32 -19.20
C SER A 160 -14.22 10.86 -19.36
N ASN A 161 -13.22 10.62 -20.22
CA ASN A 161 -12.62 9.32 -20.49
C ASN A 161 -11.45 8.95 -19.55
N LEU A 162 -11.18 9.74 -18.48
CA LEU A 162 -10.22 9.39 -17.43
C LEU A 162 -10.95 8.89 -16.18
N VAL A 163 -10.59 7.69 -15.73
CA VAL A 163 -10.94 7.14 -14.41
C VAL A 163 -9.68 7.08 -13.55
N THR A 164 -9.81 7.48 -12.31
CA THR A 164 -8.66 7.50 -11.37
C THR A 164 -8.95 6.65 -10.14
N ILE A 165 -7.98 5.79 -9.76
CA ILE A 165 -7.98 5.09 -8.49
C ILE A 165 -6.80 5.57 -7.67
N ASP A 166 -7.05 6.06 -6.45
CA ASP A 166 -6.00 6.21 -5.47
C ASP A 166 -6.03 5.06 -4.45
N ILE A 167 -4.87 4.76 -3.83
CA ILE A 167 -4.78 3.77 -2.77
C ILE A 167 -4.49 4.45 -1.42
N ILE A 168 -5.03 3.91 -0.32
CA ILE A 168 -4.62 4.36 1.01
C ILE A 168 -3.16 3.97 1.20
N CYS A 169 -2.30 4.99 1.27
CA CYS A 169 -0.85 4.84 1.26
C CYS A 169 -0.29 4.89 2.69
N HIS A 170 0.58 3.93 3.01
CA HIS A 170 1.32 3.89 4.28
C HIS A 170 2.53 4.83 4.25
N GLY A 171 3.17 4.95 3.08
CA GLY A 171 4.40 5.69 2.83
C GLY A 171 5.20 5.04 1.71
N ALA A 172 6.27 5.70 1.26
CA ALA A 172 7.16 5.23 0.20
C ALA A 172 8.51 4.81 0.79
N PRO A 173 8.86 3.51 0.80
CA PRO A 173 10.18 3.04 1.23
C PRO A 173 11.24 3.27 0.15
N SER A 174 12.52 3.26 0.58
CA SER A 174 13.67 3.57 -0.25
C SER A 174 13.87 2.58 -1.42
N PRO A 175 14.01 3.07 -2.67
CA PRO A 175 14.39 2.24 -3.81
C PRO A 175 15.79 1.62 -3.66
N LYS A 176 16.76 2.38 -3.15
CA LYS A 176 18.12 1.88 -2.92
C LYS A 176 18.15 0.72 -1.95
N LEU A 177 17.42 0.85 -0.81
CA LEU A 177 17.33 -0.24 0.16
C LEU A 177 16.72 -1.50 -0.46
N TRP A 178 15.70 -1.36 -1.32
CA TRP A 178 15.12 -2.49 -2.02
C TRP A 178 16.10 -3.15 -2.99
N ARG A 179 16.77 -2.36 -3.84
CA ARG A 179 17.76 -2.86 -4.81
C ARG A 179 18.85 -3.68 -4.12
N GLU A 180 19.49 -3.11 -3.12
CA GLU A 180 20.57 -3.79 -2.38
C GLU A 180 20.08 -5.02 -1.60
N TYR A 181 18.87 -4.94 -1.03
CA TYR A 181 18.27 -6.09 -0.36
C TYR A 181 17.99 -7.24 -1.33
N LEU A 182 17.44 -6.95 -2.50
CA LEU A 182 17.20 -7.96 -3.54
C LEU A 182 18.51 -8.55 -4.06
N GLU A 183 19.54 -7.73 -4.29
CA GLU A 183 20.87 -8.18 -4.69
C GLU A 183 21.51 -9.13 -3.66
N LYS A 184 21.32 -8.85 -2.38
CA LYS A 184 21.74 -9.77 -1.32
C LYS A 184 21.00 -11.11 -1.40
N LEU A 185 19.69 -11.11 -1.65
CA LEU A 185 18.92 -12.34 -1.83
C LEU A 185 19.39 -13.10 -3.08
N GLU A 186 19.59 -12.41 -4.22
CA GLU A 186 20.14 -13.00 -5.45
C GLU A 186 21.51 -13.64 -5.21
N ALA A 187 22.41 -12.95 -4.53
CA ALA A 187 23.73 -13.49 -4.17
C ALA A 187 23.64 -14.75 -3.30
N SER A 188 22.71 -14.78 -2.33
CA SER A 188 22.49 -15.94 -1.47
C SER A 188 21.98 -17.18 -2.20
N GLN A 189 21.26 -16.97 -3.32
CA GLN A 189 20.71 -18.06 -4.16
C GLN A 189 21.56 -18.34 -5.39
N GLN A 190 22.60 -17.53 -5.66
CA GLN A 190 23.40 -17.58 -6.90
C GLN A 190 22.52 -17.53 -8.17
N ALA A 191 21.44 -16.75 -8.12
CA ALA A 191 20.41 -16.70 -9.15
C ALA A 191 19.74 -15.32 -9.20
N LYS A 192 19.10 -14.98 -10.35
CA LYS A 192 18.38 -13.74 -10.51
C LYS A 192 16.91 -13.88 -10.12
N ALA A 193 16.37 -12.81 -9.52
CA ALA A 193 14.96 -12.77 -9.18
C ALA A 193 14.10 -12.74 -10.47
N SER A 194 13.24 -13.73 -10.63
CA SER A 194 12.26 -13.82 -11.73
C SER A 194 10.91 -13.22 -11.39
N SER A 195 10.49 -13.30 -10.12
CA SER A 195 9.27 -12.64 -9.64
C SER A 195 9.37 -12.25 -8.17
N VAL A 196 8.67 -11.16 -7.80
CA VAL A 196 8.58 -10.67 -6.42
C VAL A 196 7.12 -10.41 -6.06
N SER A 197 6.71 -10.91 -4.89
CA SER A 197 5.42 -10.58 -4.28
C SER A 197 5.61 -10.07 -2.85
N PHE A 198 5.40 -8.78 -2.63
CA PHE A 198 5.48 -8.16 -1.30
C PHE A 198 4.32 -8.56 -0.36
N ARG A 199 3.22 -9.05 -0.94
CA ARG A 199 1.99 -9.40 -0.23
C ARG A 199 1.52 -10.81 -0.58
N TYR A 200 2.42 -11.80 -0.59
CA TYR A 200 2.05 -13.19 -0.79
C TYR A 200 1.19 -13.70 0.37
N LYS A 201 -0.09 -13.99 0.10
CA LYS A 201 -1.11 -14.29 1.12
C LYS A 201 -1.03 -15.72 1.68
N LYS A 202 0.14 -16.14 2.12
CA LYS A 202 0.33 -17.37 2.89
C LYS A 202 1.04 -17.06 4.20
N PRO A 203 0.52 -17.58 5.33
CA PRO A 203 -0.63 -18.49 5.46
C PRO A 203 -1.99 -17.85 5.16
N ASN A 204 -2.14 -16.51 5.26
CA ASN A 204 -3.38 -15.79 4.96
C ASN A 204 -3.13 -14.31 4.67
N TRP A 205 -4.18 -13.55 4.36
CA TRP A 205 -4.13 -12.12 4.03
C TRP A 205 -3.49 -11.25 5.12
N THR A 206 -3.79 -11.50 6.40
CA THR A 206 -3.27 -10.69 7.52
C THR A 206 -1.83 -11.05 7.89
N ARG A 207 -1.38 -12.28 7.56
CA ARG A 207 -0.03 -12.81 7.83
C ARG A 207 0.72 -13.10 6.53
N PHE A 208 0.76 -12.11 5.66
CA PHE A 208 1.43 -12.25 4.38
C PHE A 208 2.96 -12.36 4.52
N SER A 209 3.59 -12.73 3.43
CA SER A 209 5.04 -12.88 3.31
C SER A 209 5.57 -12.05 2.14
N LEU A 210 6.84 -11.66 2.20
CA LEU A 210 7.63 -11.40 1.02
C LEU A 210 7.96 -12.75 0.37
N LYS A 211 7.70 -12.89 -0.92
CA LYS A 211 8.09 -14.06 -1.72
C LYS A 211 8.92 -13.58 -2.89
N VAL A 212 10.07 -14.21 -3.10
CA VAL A 212 10.94 -14.01 -4.27
C VAL A 212 11.17 -15.36 -4.91
N ASP A 213 10.81 -15.48 -6.18
CA ASP A 213 11.14 -16.64 -7.01
C ASP A 213 12.37 -16.31 -7.86
N PHE A 214 13.24 -17.27 -8.07
CA PHE A 214 14.49 -17.13 -8.82
C PHE A 214 14.48 -17.98 -10.09
N ASP A 215 15.34 -17.61 -11.06
CA ASP A 215 15.46 -18.27 -12.36
C ASP A 215 16.01 -19.71 -12.27
N ASN A 216 16.66 -20.06 -11.16
CA ASN A 216 17.09 -21.44 -10.84
C ASN A 216 15.99 -22.27 -10.16
N ASN A 217 14.72 -21.83 -10.20
CA ASN A 217 13.56 -22.46 -9.56
C ASN A 217 13.60 -22.52 -8.03
N THR A 218 14.51 -21.80 -7.37
CA THR A 218 14.45 -21.64 -5.90
C THR A 218 13.48 -20.53 -5.52
N THR A 219 13.02 -20.55 -4.27
CA THR A 219 12.10 -19.54 -3.72
C THR A 219 12.51 -19.16 -2.29
N ILE A 220 12.61 -17.88 -2.01
CA ILE A 220 12.66 -17.35 -0.66
C ILE A 220 11.27 -16.85 -0.28
N ARG A 221 10.83 -17.23 0.95
CA ARG A 221 9.57 -16.74 1.52
C ARG A 221 9.73 -16.43 2.99
N ASN A 222 9.73 -15.16 3.32
CA ASN A 222 9.85 -14.66 4.69
C ASN A 222 8.54 -13.99 5.13
N SER A 223 8.06 -14.33 6.32
CA SER A 223 6.86 -13.66 6.84
C SER A 223 7.14 -12.18 7.10
N LYS A 224 6.09 -11.37 7.09
CA LYS A 224 6.20 -9.92 7.40
C LYS A 224 6.79 -9.63 8.80
N PHE A 225 6.84 -10.63 9.68
CA PHE A 225 7.41 -10.52 11.02
C PHE A 225 8.89 -10.91 11.09
N ASP A 226 9.37 -11.60 10.05
CA ASP A 226 10.73 -12.15 9.99
C ASP A 226 11.56 -11.48 8.90
N ASP A 227 10.92 -10.96 7.86
CA ASP A 227 11.60 -10.28 6.76
C ASP A 227 12.08 -8.88 7.17
N PRO A 228 13.38 -8.62 7.18
CA PRO A 228 13.93 -7.35 7.69
C PRO A 228 13.55 -6.16 6.80
N TYR A 229 13.38 -6.34 5.47
CA TYR A 229 12.92 -5.28 4.58
C TYR A 229 11.46 -4.91 4.89
N LEU A 230 10.58 -5.89 5.02
CA LEU A 230 9.18 -5.63 5.39
C LEU A 230 9.07 -5.01 6.79
N ILE A 231 9.93 -5.43 7.74
CA ILE A 231 9.99 -4.82 9.08
C ILE A 231 10.42 -3.36 8.99
N ALA A 232 11.45 -3.03 8.19
CA ALA A 232 11.90 -1.65 7.98
C ALA A 232 10.79 -0.76 7.43
N PHE A 233 9.98 -1.27 6.49
CA PHE A 233 8.84 -0.55 5.92
C PHE A 233 7.68 -0.44 6.92
N LEU A 234 7.22 -1.56 7.47
CA LEU A 234 6.02 -1.61 8.32
C LEU A 234 6.20 -0.94 9.70
N LYS A 235 7.45 -0.64 10.08
CA LYS A 235 7.80 0.14 11.28
C LYS A 235 8.25 1.56 10.94
N GLU A 236 7.98 2.05 9.75
CA GLU A 236 8.25 3.43 9.32
C GLU A 236 9.73 3.85 9.41
N ILE A 237 10.66 2.86 9.37
CA ILE A 237 12.11 3.09 9.50
C ILE A 237 12.71 3.58 8.17
N SER A 238 12.27 2.96 7.03
CA SER A 238 12.87 3.18 5.71
C SER A 238 12.04 4.08 4.80
N MET A 239 11.10 4.84 5.34
CA MET A 239 10.20 5.70 4.54
C MET A 239 10.84 7.03 4.18
N ARG A 240 10.35 7.59 3.05
CA ARG A 240 10.67 8.95 2.61
C ARG A 240 10.23 9.97 3.67
N GLU A 241 11.06 10.95 3.96
CA GLU A 241 10.82 11.97 5.00
C GLU A 241 9.46 12.68 4.83
N ASN A 242 9.13 13.10 3.60
CA ASN A 242 7.87 13.79 3.31
C ASN A 242 6.61 12.93 3.60
N CYS A 243 6.73 11.60 3.71
CA CYS A 243 5.61 10.74 4.02
C CYS A 243 5.19 10.84 5.50
N HIS A 244 6.07 11.30 6.38
CA HIS A 244 5.78 11.51 7.81
C HIS A 244 4.95 12.78 8.08
N SER A 245 4.86 13.67 7.09
CA SER A 245 4.00 14.88 7.10
C SER A 245 3.03 14.92 5.91
N CYS A 246 2.55 13.75 5.48
CA CYS A 246 1.74 13.61 4.29
C CYS A 246 0.34 14.21 4.48
N GLU A 247 0.01 15.22 3.68
CA GLU A 247 -1.29 15.91 3.70
C GLU A 247 -2.42 15.06 3.09
N TYR A 248 -2.10 14.02 2.28
CA TYR A 248 -3.08 13.12 1.66
C TYR A 248 -3.65 12.07 2.64
N THR A 249 -3.30 12.13 3.92
CA THR A 249 -3.84 11.27 4.96
C THR A 249 -5.15 11.85 5.52
N THR A 250 -6.17 11.83 4.68
CA THR A 250 -7.49 12.39 4.93
C THR A 250 -8.58 11.50 4.33
N THR A 251 -9.82 11.66 4.79
CA THR A 251 -11.00 11.01 4.22
C THR A 251 -11.47 11.63 2.90
N SER A 252 -11.10 12.88 2.62
CA SER A 252 -11.27 13.51 1.31
C SER A 252 -10.19 13.00 0.36
N ARG A 253 -10.59 12.42 -0.76
CA ARG A 253 -9.69 11.67 -1.64
C ARG A 253 -9.46 12.36 -2.97
N THR A 254 -8.38 11.98 -3.66
CA THR A 254 -8.02 12.54 -4.96
C THR A 254 -8.57 11.72 -6.14
N GLY A 255 -8.74 10.42 -5.99
CA GLY A 255 -9.24 9.52 -7.03
C GLY A 255 -10.75 9.47 -7.12
N ASP A 256 -11.30 8.95 -8.21
CA ASP A 256 -12.72 8.65 -8.35
C ASP A 256 -13.14 7.51 -7.43
N ILE A 257 -12.25 6.53 -7.26
CA ILE A 257 -12.36 5.42 -6.31
C ILE A 257 -11.08 5.37 -5.48
N THR A 258 -11.21 5.05 -4.18
CA THR A 258 -10.06 4.74 -3.31
C THR A 258 -10.09 3.28 -2.92
N LEU A 259 -8.96 2.59 -3.02
CA LEU A 259 -8.82 1.19 -2.63
C LEU A 259 -7.83 1.02 -1.47
N ALA A 260 -8.14 0.07 -0.58
CA ALA A 260 -7.26 -0.36 0.50
C ALA A 260 -7.58 -1.78 0.96
N ASP A 261 -6.81 -2.26 1.93
CA ASP A 261 -7.21 -3.40 2.76
C ASP A 261 -8.26 -2.95 3.78
N PHE A 262 -9.31 -3.73 3.99
CA PHE A 262 -10.28 -3.44 5.04
C PHE A 262 -9.88 -4.11 6.36
N TRP A 263 -8.87 -3.54 7.02
CA TRP A 263 -8.39 -4.07 8.29
C TRP A 263 -9.50 -4.10 9.36
N GLY A 264 -9.57 -5.18 10.12
CA GLY A 264 -10.57 -5.35 11.18
C GLY A 264 -11.98 -5.72 10.71
N TYR A 265 -12.21 -5.89 9.40
CA TYR A 265 -13.52 -6.17 8.83
C TYR A 265 -14.26 -7.34 9.49
N HIS A 266 -13.58 -8.44 9.79
CA HIS A 266 -14.16 -9.64 10.39
C HIS A 266 -14.90 -9.38 11.74
N SER A 267 -14.65 -8.23 12.36
CA SER A 267 -15.33 -7.82 13.60
C SER A 267 -16.73 -7.26 13.36
N TYR A 268 -17.12 -6.97 12.11
CA TYR A 268 -18.31 -6.18 11.78
C TYR A 268 -19.42 -6.96 11.07
N ASP A 269 -19.11 -8.02 10.32
CA ASP A 269 -20.11 -8.71 9.50
C ASP A 269 -19.78 -10.17 9.26
N PHE A 270 -20.77 -11.05 9.51
CA PHE A 270 -20.67 -12.50 9.26
C PHE A 270 -21.11 -12.91 7.84
N LYS A 271 -21.69 -11.99 7.07
CA LYS A 271 -22.21 -12.29 5.71
C LYS A 271 -21.10 -12.52 4.70
N MET A 272 -19.95 -11.85 4.85
CA MET A 272 -18.78 -12.05 4.01
C MET A 272 -17.88 -13.15 4.59
N ARG A 273 -18.05 -14.37 4.15
CA ARG A 273 -17.20 -15.52 4.54
C ARG A 273 -15.83 -15.47 3.83
N ASN A 274 -14.86 -16.25 4.35
CA ASN A 274 -13.50 -16.35 3.80
C ASN A 274 -12.73 -15.02 3.82
N THR A 275 -12.80 -14.31 4.92
CA THR A 275 -12.07 -13.03 5.13
C THR A 275 -10.55 -13.21 5.07
N GLU A 276 -10.05 -14.42 5.36
CA GLU A 276 -8.62 -14.77 5.28
C GLU A 276 -8.02 -14.65 3.87
N LYS A 277 -8.86 -14.58 2.83
CA LYS A 277 -8.43 -14.37 1.43
C LYS A 277 -8.28 -12.89 1.06
N GLY A 278 -8.62 -11.97 1.95
CA GLY A 278 -8.56 -10.53 1.76
C GLY A 278 -9.90 -9.90 1.37
N ILE A 279 -10.16 -8.73 1.93
CA ILE A 279 -11.30 -7.86 1.63
C ILE A 279 -10.77 -6.47 1.37
N SER A 280 -11.18 -5.86 0.27
CA SER A 280 -10.87 -4.47 -0.06
C SER A 280 -11.83 -3.52 0.66
N LEU A 281 -11.28 -2.46 1.25
CA LEU A 281 -12.00 -1.23 1.50
C LEU A 281 -12.11 -0.49 0.18
N VAL A 282 -13.32 -0.04 -0.15
CA VAL A 282 -13.61 0.78 -1.33
C VAL A 282 -14.28 2.06 -0.86
N LEU A 283 -13.70 3.22 -1.21
CA LEU A 283 -14.36 4.50 -1.09
C LEU A 283 -14.73 4.96 -2.50
N VAL A 284 -16.02 5.21 -2.73
CA VAL A 284 -16.54 5.75 -3.99
C VAL A 284 -16.68 7.24 -3.79
N ASN A 285 -15.84 8.02 -4.48
CA ASN A 285 -15.62 9.44 -4.17
C ASN A 285 -16.35 10.38 -5.15
N THR A 286 -16.68 9.92 -6.35
CA THR A 286 -17.30 10.74 -7.41
C THR A 286 -18.43 9.96 -8.11
N GLU A 287 -19.31 10.66 -8.84
CA GLU A 287 -20.34 10.01 -9.64
C GLU A 287 -19.74 9.09 -10.72
N LYS A 288 -18.59 9.47 -11.32
CA LYS A 288 -17.85 8.63 -12.25
C LYS A 288 -17.38 7.33 -11.56
N GLY A 289 -16.84 7.43 -10.37
CA GLY A 289 -16.45 6.28 -9.55
C GLY A 289 -17.64 5.40 -9.20
N LYS A 290 -18.80 6.00 -8.92
CA LYS A 290 -20.05 5.28 -8.63
C LYS A 290 -20.55 4.50 -9.83
N GLN A 291 -20.52 5.11 -11.02
CA GLN A 291 -20.88 4.42 -12.27
C GLN A 291 -19.99 3.19 -12.48
N ILE A 292 -18.66 3.35 -12.39
CA ILE A 292 -17.71 2.22 -12.53
C ILE A 292 -17.96 1.12 -11.50
N PHE A 293 -18.20 1.50 -10.23
CA PHE A 293 -18.46 0.53 -9.16
C PHE A 293 -19.75 -0.26 -9.39
N ASN A 294 -20.77 0.39 -9.94
CA ASN A 294 -22.04 -0.26 -10.34
C ASN A 294 -21.84 -1.18 -11.54
N ASP A 295 -21.06 -0.75 -12.54
CA ASP A 295 -20.83 -1.53 -13.76
C ASP A 295 -20.08 -2.85 -13.49
N ILE A 296 -19.25 -2.90 -12.45
CA ILE A 296 -18.55 -4.13 -12.03
C ILE A 296 -19.31 -4.94 -10.98
N HIS A 297 -20.53 -4.55 -10.60
CA HIS A 297 -21.27 -5.17 -9.49
C HIS A 297 -21.44 -6.69 -9.64
N ASP A 298 -21.64 -7.18 -10.87
CA ASP A 298 -21.82 -8.61 -11.11
C ASP A 298 -20.54 -9.42 -10.91
N SER A 299 -19.35 -8.82 -11.03
CA SER A 299 -18.06 -9.49 -10.83
C SER A 299 -17.59 -9.49 -9.38
N ILE A 300 -18.21 -8.69 -8.50
CA ILE A 300 -17.81 -8.52 -7.11
C ILE A 300 -18.90 -8.95 -6.12
N LEU A 301 -18.49 -9.19 -4.89
CA LEU A 301 -19.38 -9.22 -3.74
C LEU A 301 -19.06 -8.02 -2.87
N SER A 302 -20.07 -7.19 -2.61
CA SER A 302 -19.90 -5.95 -1.84
C SER A 302 -20.94 -5.79 -0.74
N THR A 303 -20.58 -5.07 0.31
CA THR A 303 -21.47 -4.68 1.41
C THR A 303 -21.19 -3.23 1.80
N ARG A 304 -22.24 -2.40 1.92
CA ARG A 304 -22.09 -1.01 2.38
C ARG A 304 -21.62 -0.97 3.83
N ARG A 305 -20.69 -0.07 4.11
CA ARG A 305 -20.06 0.11 5.43
C ARG A 305 -20.07 1.59 5.81
N THR A 306 -19.52 1.89 6.99
CA THR A 306 -19.42 3.26 7.48
C THR A 306 -18.00 3.78 7.39
N MET A 307 -17.84 5.11 7.27
CA MET A 307 -16.53 5.76 7.32
C MET A 307 -15.82 5.51 8.66
N LYS A 308 -16.57 5.42 9.77
CA LYS A 308 -16.03 5.09 11.09
C LYS A 308 -15.32 3.74 11.11
N GLU A 309 -15.91 2.73 10.46
CA GLU A 309 -15.29 1.40 10.34
C GLU A 309 -14.05 1.44 9.44
N ALA A 310 -14.10 2.17 8.32
CA ALA A 310 -12.96 2.36 7.43
C ALA A 310 -11.76 2.98 8.16
N ILE A 311 -12.00 4.04 8.91
CA ILE A 311 -10.99 4.77 9.68
C ILE A 311 -10.39 3.88 10.78
N SER A 312 -11.21 3.10 11.49
CA SER A 312 -10.74 2.29 12.62
C SER A 312 -9.62 1.30 12.24
N GLY A 313 -9.61 0.83 10.98
CA GLY A 313 -8.58 -0.06 10.44
C GLY A 313 -7.51 0.61 9.60
N ASN A 314 -7.69 1.88 9.23
CA ASN A 314 -6.82 2.59 8.28
C ASN A 314 -6.43 3.98 8.78
N ARG A 315 -5.41 4.04 9.64
CA ARG A 315 -4.89 5.29 10.23
C ARG A 315 -4.61 6.37 9.18
N SER A 316 -4.09 5.99 8.02
CA SER A 316 -3.77 6.93 6.93
C SER A 316 -5.00 7.61 6.30
N LEU A 317 -6.21 7.36 6.78
CA LEU A 317 -7.40 8.16 6.50
C LEU A 317 -7.55 9.38 7.43
N GLN A 318 -6.71 9.51 8.46
CA GLN A 318 -6.81 10.61 9.43
C GLN A 318 -5.49 11.35 9.65
N MET A 319 -4.37 10.62 9.66
CA MET A 319 -3.06 11.19 9.96
C MET A 319 -1.92 10.38 9.38
N PRO A 320 -0.78 11.01 9.08
CA PRO A 320 0.41 10.30 8.61
C PRO A 320 1.03 9.43 9.71
N TRP A 321 1.86 8.50 9.27
CA TRP A 321 2.67 7.70 10.17
C TRP A 321 3.86 8.52 10.67
N LYS A 322 4.04 8.54 11.98
CA LYS A 322 5.20 9.23 12.59
C LYS A 322 6.47 8.51 12.21
N LYS A 323 7.55 9.28 12.05
CA LYS A 323 8.89 8.75 11.88
C LYS A 323 9.24 7.87 13.08
N ASN A 324 9.83 6.71 12.81
CA ASN A 324 10.27 5.82 13.88
C ASN A 324 11.52 6.39 14.56
N ASP A 325 11.60 6.29 15.89
CA ASP A 325 12.70 6.85 16.69
C ASP A 325 14.08 6.30 16.30
N VAL A 326 14.12 5.07 15.72
CA VAL A 326 15.37 4.45 15.28
C VAL A 326 15.71 4.74 13.81
N SER A 327 14.88 5.48 13.09
CA SER A 327 15.07 5.72 11.65
C SER A 327 16.39 6.42 11.34
N ASP A 328 16.74 7.47 12.09
CA ASP A 328 17.99 8.20 11.87
C ASP A 328 19.21 7.34 12.20
N ALA A 329 19.15 6.58 13.28
CA ALA A 329 20.22 5.64 13.65
C ALA A 329 20.37 4.50 12.62
N PHE A 330 19.26 4.01 12.05
CA PHE A 330 19.27 3.04 10.95
C PHE A 330 19.98 3.59 9.72
N TRP A 331 19.61 4.81 9.28
CA TRP A 331 20.22 5.42 8.10
C TRP A 331 21.70 5.77 8.31
N ASN A 332 22.07 6.21 9.51
CA ASN A 332 23.49 6.44 9.84
C ASN A 332 24.32 5.15 9.77
N GLU A 333 23.83 4.05 10.35
CA GLU A 333 24.48 2.74 10.24
C GLU A 333 24.58 2.26 8.80
N TYR A 334 23.50 2.48 8.00
CA TYR A 334 23.46 2.06 6.61
C TYR A 334 24.41 2.84 5.71
N LEU A 335 24.51 4.17 5.89
CA LEU A 335 25.27 5.05 4.99
C LEU A 335 26.73 5.24 5.43
N HIS A 336 26.99 5.24 6.71
CA HIS A 336 28.27 5.61 7.30
C HIS A 336 28.89 4.54 8.22
N GLY A 337 28.17 3.47 8.52
CA GLY A 337 28.61 2.33 9.31
C GLY A 337 28.95 1.13 8.44
N GLU A 338 28.56 -0.06 8.90
CA GLU A 338 28.83 -1.34 8.22
C GLU A 338 27.84 -1.67 7.08
N GLY A 339 27.00 -0.70 6.67
CA GLY A 339 26.09 -0.80 5.53
C GLY A 339 24.74 -1.47 5.81
N MET A 340 24.01 -1.75 4.72
CA MET A 340 22.63 -2.23 4.74
C MET A 340 22.44 -3.48 5.63
N SER A 341 23.33 -4.46 5.54
CA SER A 341 23.16 -5.73 6.25
C SER A 341 23.26 -5.57 7.75
N SER A 342 24.17 -4.72 8.23
CA SER A 342 24.32 -4.36 9.64
C SER A 342 23.10 -3.58 10.14
N ALA A 343 22.68 -2.55 9.38
CA ALA A 343 21.53 -1.71 9.73
C ALA A 343 20.25 -2.54 9.86
N LEU A 344 19.97 -3.43 8.89
CA LEU A 344 18.82 -4.33 8.95
C LEU A 344 18.88 -5.30 10.14
N LYS A 345 20.03 -5.90 10.38
CA LYS A 345 20.23 -6.82 11.53
C LYS A 345 20.02 -6.12 12.87
N LYS A 346 20.52 -4.90 13.02
CA LYS A 346 20.51 -4.13 14.28
C LYS A 346 19.13 -3.54 14.59
N TYR A 347 18.43 -2.97 13.58
CA TYR A 347 17.21 -2.20 13.77
C TYR A 347 15.93 -2.90 13.28
N CYS A 348 16.05 -3.90 12.42
CA CYS A 348 14.93 -4.62 11.82
C CYS A 348 14.94 -6.12 12.19
N ALA A 349 15.45 -6.47 13.35
CA ALA A 349 15.46 -7.84 13.84
C ALA A 349 14.04 -8.42 13.91
N PRO A 350 13.87 -9.73 13.61
CA PRO A 350 12.61 -10.43 13.70
C PRO A 350 11.92 -10.26 15.05
N TYR A 351 10.61 -10.15 15.01
CA TYR A 351 9.82 -10.03 16.23
C TYR A 351 9.69 -11.38 16.92
N ARG A 352 10.50 -11.61 17.96
CA ARG A 352 10.40 -12.83 18.77
C ARG A 352 9.30 -12.68 19.83
N PHE A 353 8.10 -13.18 19.53
CA PHE A 353 7.07 -13.34 20.55
C PHE A 353 7.50 -14.42 21.56
N PRO A 354 7.40 -14.18 22.87
CA PRO A 354 7.45 -15.26 23.84
C PRO A 354 6.39 -16.30 23.48
N LYS A 355 6.74 -17.60 23.42
CA LYS A 355 5.82 -18.69 23.04
C LYS A 355 4.48 -18.64 23.81
N LYS A 356 4.53 -18.28 25.08
CA LYS A 356 3.36 -18.16 25.97
C LYS A 356 2.39 -17.04 25.50
N MET A 357 2.92 -15.90 25.07
CA MET A 357 2.12 -14.77 24.57
C MET A 357 1.56 -15.03 23.17
N TYR A 358 2.27 -15.78 22.32
CA TYR A 358 1.77 -16.23 21.03
C TYR A 358 0.57 -17.16 21.16
N MET A 359 0.62 -18.12 22.10
CA MET A 359 -0.50 -19.03 22.34
C MET A 359 -1.74 -18.30 22.87
N THR A 360 -1.56 -17.32 23.76
CA THR A 360 -2.66 -16.50 24.30
C THR A 360 -3.26 -15.61 23.21
N TRP A 361 -2.43 -14.98 22.41
CA TRP A 361 -2.86 -14.18 21.26
C TRP A 361 -3.55 -15.05 20.20
N PHE A 362 -2.99 -16.23 19.89
CA PHE A 362 -3.60 -17.19 18.96
C PHE A 362 -4.98 -17.64 19.47
N ALA A 363 -5.09 -18.01 20.75
CA ALA A 363 -6.35 -18.41 21.36
C ALA A 363 -7.39 -17.27 21.31
N LEU A 364 -7.01 -16.03 21.60
CA LEU A 364 -7.89 -14.86 21.56
C LEU A 364 -8.37 -14.54 20.13
N ASN A 365 -7.50 -14.66 19.13
CA ASN A 365 -7.87 -14.39 17.74
C ASN A 365 -8.62 -15.53 17.04
N HIS A 366 -8.58 -16.74 17.61
CA HIS A 366 -9.27 -17.91 17.07
C HIS A 366 -10.43 -18.37 17.97
N MET A 367 -10.83 -17.56 18.96
CA MET A 367 -11.96 -17.86 19.86
C MET A 367 -13.31 -18.10 19.14
N TYR A 368 -13.44 -17.68 17.87
CA TYR A 368 -14.61 -18.01 17.04
C TYR A 368 -14.64 -19.49 16.60
N LEU A 369 -13.51 -20.20 16.71
CA LEU A 369 -13.43 -21.65 16.43
C LEU A 369 -13.77 -22.50 17.68
N ILE A 370 -13.96 -21.89 18.84
CA ILE A 370 -14.29 -22.60 20.07
C ILE A 370 -15.81 -22.87 20.10
N PRO A 371 -16.24 -24.12 20.23
CA PRO A 371 -17.68 -24.47 20.34
C PRO A 371 -18.39 -23.69 21.42
N LYS A 372 -19.69 -23.34 21.19
CA LYS A 372 -20.53 -22.55 22.10
C LYS A 372 -20.54 -22.98 23.59
N PRO A 373 -20.36 -24.26 23.99
CA PRO A 373 -20.34 -24.63 25.40
C PRO A 373 -19.23 -23.99 26.24
N LEU A 374 -18.13 -23.59 25.61
CA LEU A 374 -17.01 -22.93 26.31
C LEU A 374 -17.13 -21.39 26.39
N LEU A 375 -18.22 -20.81 25.86
CA LEU A 375 -18.51 -19.36 25.95
C LEU A 375 -18.84 -18.88 27.39
N SER A 376 -19.15 -19.77 28.33
CA SER A 376 -19.30 -19.44 29.76
C SER A 376 -17.98 -18.90 30.35
N VAL A 377 -16.84 -19.33 29.83
CA VAL A 377 -15.51 -18.83 30.21
C VAL A 377 -15.30 -17.37 29.73
N ARG A 378 -15.94 -16.97 28.62
CA ARG A 378 -15.89 -15.60 28.08
C ARG A 378 -16.53 -14.56 29.01
N LYS A 379 -17.63 -14.94 29.69
CA LYS A 379 -18.28 -14.09 30.69
C LYS A 379 -17.45 -13.93 31.97
N LYS A 380 -16.77 -14.98 32.44
CA LYS A 380 -15.86 -14.89 33.59
C LYS A 380 -14.64 -14.04 33.34
N LEU A 381 -14.03 -14.10 32.15
CA LEU A 381 -12.91 -13.26 31.78
C LEU A 381 -13.26 -11.76 31.59
N ARG A 382 -14.54 -11.43 31.30
CA ARG A 382 -15.02 -10.04 31.25
C ARG A 382 -15.34 -9.45 32.64
N VAL A 383 -15.68 -10.27 33.63
CA VAL A 383 -16.06 -9.80 34.97
C VAL A 383 -14.85 -9.52 35.87
N CYS A 384 -13.67 -10.07 35.56
CA CYS A 384 -12.43 -9.79 36.33
C CYS A 384 -11.72 -8.49 35.93
N GLY A 385 -12.30 -7.62 35.10
CA GLY A 385 -11.68 -6.40 34.57
C GLY A 385 -12.51 -5.15 34.79
N GLY A 386 -12.88 -4.85 36.01
CA GLY A 386 -13.40 -3.53 36.40
C GLY A 386 -12.25 -2.56 36.68
N GLY A 387 -11.89 -1.72 35.71
CA GLY A 387 -10.92 -0.63 35.87
C GLY A 387 -10.31 -0.19 34.56
N VAL A 388 -10.18 1.11 34.38
CA VAL A 388 -9.74 1.80 33.14
C VAL A 388 -8.29 1.47 32.72
N ASN A 389 -7.58 0.60 33.45
CA ASN A 389 -6.15 0.25 33.25
C ASN A 389 -5.92 -1.24 32.93
N ASN A 390 -6.88 -1.93 32.33
CA ASN A 390 -6.67 -3.32 31.96
C ASN A 390 -6.03 -3.43 30.57
N PRO A 391 -4.77 -3.95 30.46
CA PRO A 391 -4.03 -4.06 29.19
C PRO A 391 -4.71 -5.00 28.18
N LEU A 392 -5.73 -5.74 28.54
CA LEU A 392 -6.52 -6.61 27.65
C LEU A 392 -7.59 -5.86 26.83
N CYS A 393 -7.87 -4.58 27.14
CA CYS A 393 -8.82 -3.74 26.38
C CYS A 393 -8.20 -2.89 25.29
N LEU A 394 -6.87 -2.92 25.12
CA LEU A 394 -6.09 -2.01 24.24
C LEU A 394 -5.60 -2.67 22.96
N PHE A 395 -6.33 -3.60 22.38
CA PHE A 395 -5.95 -4.13 21.06
C PHE A 395 -6.99 -3.80 19.97
N PRO A 396 -6.97 -2.59 19.39
CA PRO A 396 -7.18 -2.47 17.96
C PRO A 396 -5.90 -2.96 17.28
N VAL A 397 -6.04 -3.78 16.27
CA VAL A 397 -4.95 -4.40 15.50
C VAL A 397 -4.23 -3.31 14.69
N SER A 398 -3.42 -2.47 15.31
CA SER A 398 -2.38 -1.71 14.64
C SER A 398 -1.02 -2.23 15.09
N VAL A 399 -0.12 -2.42 14.15
CA VAL A 399 1.26 -2.89 14.37
C VAL A 399 2.07 -1.94 15.27
N THR A 400 1.55 -0.75 15.55
CA THR A 400 2.20 0.35 16.27
C THR A 400 2.08 0.31 17.78
N ASP A 401 1.08 -0.40 18.37
CA ASP A 401 0.88 -0.40 19.82
C ASP A 401 1.83 -1.34 20.59
N GLN A 402 2.72 -2.03 19.87
CA GLN A 402 3.63 -3.01 20.50
C GLN A 402 4.85 -2.37 21.19
N TYR A 403 5.12 -1.08 20.95
CA TYR A 403 6.21 -0.37 21.64
C TYR A 403 5.83 0.08 23.06
N SER A 404 4.55 0.36 23.31
CA SER A 404 4.06 0.75 24.64
C SER A 404 4.06 -0.41 25.65
N LEU A 405 3.98 -1.66 25.16
CA LEU A 405 4.02 -2.85 26.03
C LEU A 405 5.39 -3.15 26.66
N ARG A 406 6.49 -2.71 26.06
CA ARG A 406 7.82 -2.88 26.68
C ARG A 406 8.00 -2.01 27.93
N LYS A 407 7.35 -0.85 28.02
CA LYS A 407 7.41 0.01 29.22
C LYS A 407 6.52 -0.51 30.37
N ALA A 408 5.42 -1.19 30.05
CA ALA A 408 4.50 -1.71 31.08
C ALA A 408 4.97 -3.01 31.74
N VAL A 409 5.83 -3.80 31.08
CA VAL A 409 6.33 -5.10 31.61
C VAL A 409 7.61 -4.94 32.41
N SER A 410 8.29 -3.77 32.35
CA SER A 410 9.49 -3.51 33.17
C SER A 410 9.18 -2.93 34.56
N THR A 411 7.90 -2.75 34.90
CA THR A 411 7.42 -2.20 36.18
C THR A 411 6.45 -3.11 36.93
N CYS A 412 6.41 -4.39 36.53
CA CYS A 412 5.79 -5.46 37.36
C CYS A 412 6.78 -6.56 37.64
#